data_7bb953210df46ea988f6e7cda1bb0a18
#
_entry.id   7bb953210df46ea988f6e7cda1bb0a18
#
_cell.length_a   1.000
_cell.length_b   1.000
_cell.length_c   1.000
_cell.angle_alpha   90.00
_cell.angle_beta   90.00
_cell.angle_gamma   90.00
#
_symmetry.space_group_name_H-M   'P 1'
#
loop_
_entity.id
_entity.type
_entity.pdbx_description
1 polymer ?
#
loop_
_entity_poly.entity_id
_entity_poly.type
_entity_poly.pdbx_seq_one_letter_code
_entity_poly.pdbx_strand_id
1 'polypeptide(L)'
;MTDEKDFEKTHEKFLKHFTNGIIHKLILWIISKENIHGYGIMKKLEEFFSFEDSKCGMKINSSKIYPILSKMENEGLIFGEWKVNENNKRVKYYSITEDGQQFLYEMRSHMNDILNNPSWVNFFKDMTGMEINNERN
;
A
#
# COMPACT_ATOMS: atom_id res chain seq x y z
N MET A 1 20.52 -20.31 -21.10
CA MET A 1 19.38 -20.93 -20.37
C MET A 1 19.39 -20.44 -18.94
N THR A 2 18.37 -19.71 -18.56
CA THR A 2 18.16 -19.31 -17.18
C THR A 2 17.68 -20.52 -16.39
N ASP A 3 18.41 -20.88 -15.35
CA ASP A 3 18.00 -21.90 -14.40
C ASP A 3 16.65 -21.48 -13.77
N GLU A 4 15.79 -22.43 -13.52
CA GLU A 4 14.47 -22.22 -12.91
C GLU A 4 14.58 -21.42 -11.61
N LYS A 5 15.64 -21.62 -10.81
CA LYS A 5 15.93 -20.85 -9.59
C LYS A 5 16.25 -19.40 -9.86
N ASP A 6 16.95 -19.08 -10.93
CA ASP A 6 17.26 -17.71 -11.32
C ASP A 6 16.03 -16.96 -11.80
N PHE A 7 15.13 -17.65 -12.49
CA PHE A 7 13.83 -17.09 -12.88
C PHE A 7 12.98 -16.74 -11.67
N GLU A 8 12.86 -17.64 -10.70
CA GLU A 8 12.11 -17.41 -9.46
C GLU A 8 12.67 -16.22 -8.69
N LYS A 9 13.99 -16.10 -8.55
CA LYS A 9 14.63 -14.97 -7.87
C LYS A 9 14.35 -13.64 -8.58
N THR A 10 14.39 -13.63 -9.89
CA THR A 10 14.10 -12.44 -10.69
C THR A 10 12.65 -12.03 -10.52
N HIS A 11 11.73 -13.00 -10.53
CA HIS A 11 10.31 -12.77 -10.33
C HIS A 11 10.01 -12.22 -8.93
N GLU A 12 10.63 -12.78 -7.89
CA GLU A 12 10.51 -12.27 -6.52
C GLU A 12 10.98 -10.82 -6.40
N LYS A 13 12.11 -10.48 -7.01
CA LYS A 13 12.61 -9.10 -7.03
C LYS A 13 11.63 -8.15 -7.70
N PHE A 14 11.07 -8.56 -8.83
CA PHE A 14 10.08 -7.76 -9.55
C PHE A 14 8.85 -7.48 -8.69
N LEU A 15 8.33 -8.50 -8.02
CA LEU A 15 7.19 -8.37 -7.12
C LEU A 15 7.50 -7.47 -5.92
N LYS A 16 8.70 -7.58 -5.36
CA LYS A 16 9.14 -6.70 -4.26
C LYS A 16 9.15 -5.23 -4.69
N HIS A 17 9.69 -4.94 -5.87
CA HIS A 17 9.72 -3.57 -6.38
C HIS A 17 8.31 -3.01 -6.58
N PHE A 18 7.42 -3.81 -7.15
CA PHE A 18 6.02 -3.41 -7.33
C PHE A 18 5.36 -3.13 -5.98
N THR A 19 5.50 -4.04 -5.03
CA THR A 19 4.90 -3.93 -3.71
C THR A 19 5.46 -2.74 -2.93
N ASN A 20 6.77 -2.53 -2.96
CA ASN A 20 7.41 -1.39 -2.29
C ASN A 20 6.90 -0.06 -2.83
N GLY A 21 6.60 0.01 -4.11
CA GLY A 21 6.05 1.23 -4.71
C GLY A 21 4.64 1.55 -4.26
N ILE A 22 3.82 0.54 -3.94
CA ILE A 22 2.43 0.74 -3.58
C ILE A 22 2.18 0.79 -2.06
N ILE A 23 3.05 0.20 -1.25
CA ILE A 23 2.81 0.04 0.18
C ILE A 23 2.65 1.39 0.91
N HIS A 24 3.41 2.40 0.55
CA HIS A 24 3.31 3.73 1.12
C HIS A 24 1.92 4.34 0.87
N LYS A 25 1.42 4.17 -0.33
CA LYS A 25 0.09 4.67 -0.73
C LYS A 25 -1.03 3.94 0.00
N LEU A 26 -0.89 2.62 0.16
CA LEU A 26 -1.85 1.81 0.90
C LEU A 26 -1.89 2.19 2.37
N ILE A 27 -0.76 2.42 2.99
CA ILE A 27 -0.68 2.82 4.40
C ILE A 27 -1.40 4.16 4.60
N LEU A 28 -1.11 5.14 3.75
CA LEU A 28 -1.75 6.45 3.86
C LEU A 28 -3.27 6.35 3.66
N TRP A 29 -3.70 5.54 2.70
CA TRP A 29 -5.12 5.30 2.44
C TRP A 29 -5.80 4.65 3.66
N ILE A 30 -5.17 3.64 4.27
CA ILE A 30 -5.68 2.97 5.46
C ILE A 30 -5.87 3.99 6.60
N ILE A 31 -4.85 4.82 6.85
CA ILE A 31 -4.91 5.84 7.90
C ILE A 31 -5.99 6.88 7.63
N SER A 32 -6.26 7.17 6.35
CA SER A 32 -7.31 8.12 5.97
C SER A 32 -8.72 7.65 6.33
N LYS A 33 -8.92 6.36 6.53
CA LYS A 33 -10.24 5.78 6.82
C LYS A 33 -10.60 5.81 8.31
N GLU A 34 -9.60 5.71 9.16
CA GLU A 34 -9.78 5.73 10.61
C GLU A 34 -8.45 5.98 11.31
N ASN A 35 -8.51 6.51 12.51
CA ASN A 35 -7.33 6.57 13.37
C ASN A 35 -6.96 5.15 13.78
N ILE A 36 -5.70 4.77 13.59
CA ILE A 36 -5.29 3.37 13.70
C ILE A 36 -3.85 3.28 14.22
N HIS A 37 -3.57 2.26 15.03
CA HIS A 37 -2.23 1.97 15.52
C HIS A 37 -1.45 1.09 14.54
N GLY A 38 -0.12 0.99 14.73
CA GLY A 38 0.76 0.27 13.81
C GLY A 38 0.38 -1.19 13.60
N TYR A 39 0.00 -1.90 14.66
CA TYR A 39 -0.45 -3.29 14.55
C TYR A 39 -1.71 -3.41 13.67
N GLY A 40 -2.67 -2.51 13.84
CA GLY A 40 -3.88 -2.48 13.02
C GLY A 40 -3.57 -2.21 11.55
N ILE A 41 -2.62 -1.32 11.28
CA ILE A 41 -2.15 -1.04 9.91
C ILE A 41 -1.57 -2.32 9.29
N MET A 42 -0.71 -3.04 10.03
CA MET A 42 -0.11 -4.29 9.56
C MET A 42 -1.17 -5.34 9.24
N LYS A 43 -2.19 -5.46 10.09
CA LYS A 43 -3.30 -6.40 9.86
C LYS A 43 -4.08 -6.08 8.59
N LYS A 44 -4.36 -4.81 8.35
CA LYS A 44 -5.05 -4.39 7.13
C LYS A 44 -4.19 -4.58 5.88
N LEU A 45 -2.89 -4.34 5.98
CA LEU A 45 -1.96 -4.60 4.87
C LEU A 45 -1.88 -6.09 4.51
N GLU A 46 -1.94 -6.97 5.50
CA GLU A 46 -1.95 -8.41 5.26
C GLU A 46 -3.10 -8.83 4.33
N GLU A 47 -4.24 -8.17 4.41
CA GLU A 47 -5.38 -8.44 3.53
C GLU A 47 -5.06 -8.18 2.06
N PHE A 48 -4.24 -7.16 1.78
CA PHE A 48 -3.81 -6.83 0.41
C PHE A 48 -2.78 -7.82 -0.13
N PHE A 49 -2.01 -8.45 0.73
CA PHE A 49 -0.89 -9.31 0.34
C PHE A 49 -1.07 -10.76 0.76
N SER A 50 -2.29 -11.17 1.09
CA SER A 50 -2.64 -12.55 1.39
C SER A 50 -2.88 -13.32 0.09
N PHE A 51 -1.80 -13.71 -0.57
CA PHE A 51 -1.88 -14.59 -1.73
C PHE A 51 -1.85 -16.04 -1.27
N GLU A 52 -2.62 -16.91 -1.91
CA GLU A 52 -2.66 -18.35 -1.61
C GLU A 52 -1.30 -19.00 -1.80
N ASP A 53 -0.47 -18.47 -2.68
CA ASP A 53 0.88 -18.93 -2.92
C ASP A 53 1.87 -18.10 -2.09
N SER A 54 2.29 -18.67 -0.96
CA SER A 54 3.20 -18.01 -0.03
C SER A 54 4.58 -17.70 -0.60
N LYS A 55 4.92 -18.22 -1.78
CA LYS A 55 6.21 -17.96 -2.44
C LYS A 55 6.36 -16.52 -2.93
N CYS A 56 5.24 -15.86 -3.20
CA CYS A 56 5.23 -14.47 -3.66
C CYS A 56 4.90 -13.48 -2.55
N GLY A 57 4.67 -13.98 -1.32
CA GLY A 57 4.24 -13.17 -0.19
C GLY A 57 5.34 -12.27 0.34
N MET A 58 5.14 -10.98 0.26
CA MET A 58 5.88 -10.06 1.11
C MET A 58 5.41 -10.23 2.54
N LYS A 59 6.36 -10.52 3.43
CA LYS A 59 6.05 -10.53 4.85
C LYS A 59 5.88 -9.09 5.32
N ILE A 60 4.70 -8.78 5.78
CA ILE A 60 4.40 -7.52 6.44
C ILE A 60 4.81 -7.65 7.90
N ASN A 61 5.87 -6.95 8.29
CA ASN A 61 6.38 -6.98 9.65
C ASN A 61 6.71 -5.58 10.15
N SER A 62 6.91 -5.46 11.45
CA SER A 62 7.18 -4.18 12.11
C SER A 62 8.46 -3.51 11.60
N SER A 63 9.49 -4.30 11.29
CA SER A 63 10.77 -3.79 10.78
C SER A 63 10.61 -3.03 9.46
N LYS A 64 9.61 -3.40 8.66
CA LYS A 64 9.31 -2.74 7.39
C LYS A 64 8.36 -1.56 7.56
N ILE A 65 7.36 -1.70 8.40
CA ILE A 65 6.25 -0.75 8.49
C ILE A 65 6.60 0.48 9.33
N TYR A 66 7.24 0.29 10.48
CA TYR A 66 7.55 1.42 11.37
C TYR A 66 8.48 2.47 10.75
N PRO A 67 9.52 2.12 9.98
CA PRO A 67 10.30 3.14 9.27
C PRO A 67 9.48 3.95 8.27
N ILE A 68 8.51 3.32 7.61
CA ILE A 68 7.61 4.01 6.67
C ILE A 68 6.72 5.00 7.43
N LEU A 69 6.15 4.57 8.55
CA LEU A 69 5.32 5.44 9.39
C LEU A 69 6.11 6.64 9.92
N SER A 70 7.35 6.41 10.38
CA SER A 70 8.24 7.48 10.84
C SER A 70 8.54 8.49 9.74
N LYS A 71 8.81 8.00 8.53
CA LYS A 71 9.06 8.85 7.37
C LYS A 71 7.83 9.69 7.03
N MET A 72 6.65 9.09 6.99
CA MET A 72 5.41 9.80 6.71
C MET A 72 5.09 10.86 7.76
N GLU A 73 5.35 10.55 9.03
CA GLU A 73 5.18 11.49 10.14
C GLU A 73 6.14 12.68 9.98
N ASN A 74 7.41 12.42 9.66
CA ASN A 74 8.41 13.46 9.43
C ASN A 74 8.09 14.33 8.21
N GLU A 75 7.44 13.74 7.19
CA GLU A 75 7.00 14.48 6.01
C GLU A 75 5.69 15.25 6.24
N GLY A 76 5.08 15.12 7.40
CA GLY A 76 3.86 15.83 7.74
C GLY A 76 2.58 15.25 7.16
N LEU A 77 2.61 14.02 6.64
CA LEU A 77 1.44 13.38 6.02
C LEU A 77 0.53 12.71 7.04
N ILE A 78 1.09 12.27 8.16
CA ILE A 78 0.35 11.65 9.26
C ILE A 78 0.82 12.25 10.59
N PHE A 79 -0.05 12.12 11.59
CA PHE A 79 0.22 12.56 12.96
C PHE A 79 0.08 11.36 13.90
N GLY A 80 1.10 11.13 14.73
CA GLY A 80 1.10 10.07 15.70
C GLY A 80 0.85 10.60 17.12
N GLU A 81 -0.07 9.98 17.83
CA GLU A 81 -0.42 10.36 19.21
C GLU A 81 -0.44 9.11 20.10
N TRP A 82 0.25 9.20 21.23
CA TRP A 82 0.27 8.13 22.21
C TRP A 82 -0.99 8.19 23.07
N LYS A 83 -1.69 7.06 23.17
CA LYS A 83 -2.89 6.89 23.98
C LYS A 83 -2.79 5.61 24.80
N VAL A 84 -3.49 5.58 25.93
CA VAL A 84 -3.61 4.37 26.73
C VAL A 84 -4.86 3.60 26.28
N ASN A 85 -4.69 2.34 25.91
CA ASN A 85 -5.81 1.50 25.48
C ASN A 85 -6.56 0.88 26.69
N GLU A 86 -7.60 0.08 26.39
CA GLU A 86 -8.44 -0.60 27.38
C GLU A 86 -7.64 -1.54 28.31
N ASN A 87 -6.51 -2.08 27.82
CA ASN A 87 -5.64 -2.97 28.57
C ASN A 87 -4.56 -2.20 29.36
N ASN A 88 -4.73 -0.88 29.51
CA ASN A 88 -3.79 0.01 30.20
C ASN A 88 -2.39 0.03 29.57
N LYS A 89 -2.29 -0.26 28.27
CA LYS A 89 -1.05 -0.20 27.50
C LYS A 89 -0.99 1.08 26.70
N ARG A 90 0.21 1.65 26.64
CA ARG A 90 0.48 2.85 25.85
C ARG A 90 0.68 2.46 24.39
N VAL A 91 -0.17 2.99 23.52
CA VAL A 91 -0.20 2.66 22.08
C VAL A 91 -0.21 3.94 21.27
N LYS A 92 0.57 3.98 20.19
CA LYS A 92 0.61 5.12 19.29
C LYS A 92 -0.43 4.94 18.18
N TYR A 93 -1.35 5.90 18.10
CA TYR A 93 -2.37 5.97 17.05
C TYR A 93 -1.98 7.01 16.02
N TYR A 94 -2.20 6.68 14.76
CA TYR A 94 -1.91 7.57 13.63
C TYR A 94 -3.19 8.10 13.03
N SER A 95 -3.16 9.36 12.67
CA SER A 95 -4.24 10.03 11.95
C SER A 95 -3.67 10.76 10.75
N ILE A 96 -4.49 10.95 9.72
CA ILE A 96 -4.05 11.67 8.53
C ILE A 96 -4.10 13.17 8.80
N THR A 97 -3.12 13.91 8.29
CA THR A 97 -3.08 15.35 8.34
C THR A 97 -3.79 15.96 7.13
N GLU A 98 -3.95 17.28 7.15
CA GLU A 98 -4.48 18.00 5.99
C GLU A 98 -3.58 17.81 4.76
N ASP A 99 -2.26 17.87 4.95
CA ASP A 99 -1.29 17.61 3.88
C ASP A 99 -1.40 16.18 3.35
N GLY A 100 -1.63 15.21 4.25
CA GLY A 100 -1.86 13.82 3.85
C GLY A 100 -3.11 13.65 3.01
N GLN A 101 -4.18 14.34 3.36
CA GLN A 101 -5.42 14.33 2.57
C GLN A 101 -5.21 14.95 1.19
N GLN A 102 -4.46 16.04 1.10
CA GLN A 102 -4.12 16.68 -0.16
C GLN A 102 -3.29 15.74 -1.04
N PHE A 103 -2.34 15.03 -0.45
CA PHE A 103 -1.55 14.02 -1.15
C PHE A 103 -2.44 12.92 -1.73
N LEU A 104 -3.41 12.41 -0.94
CA LEU A 104 -4.36 11.40 -1.42
C LEU A 104 -5.24 11.94 -2.55
N TYR A 105 -5.65 13.19 -2.46
CA TYR A 105 -6.43 13.82 -3.52
C TYR A 105 -5.66 13.83 -4.85
N GLU A 106 -4.40 14.24 -4.81
CA GLU A 106 -3.53 14.23 -5.99
C GLU A 106 -3.33 12.81 -6.53
N MET A 107 -3.16 11.83 -5.63
CA MET A 107 -3.04 10.42 -6.01
C MET A 107 -4.29 9.92 -6.71
N ARG A 108 -5.49 10.28 -6.23
CA ARG A 108 -6.75 9.94 -6.88
C ARG A 108 -6.81 10.49 -8.30
N SER A 109 -6.38 11.73 -8.48
CA SER A 109 -6.33 12.37 -9.80
C SER A 109 -5.43 11.60 -10.77
N HIS A 110 -4.23 11.22 -10.32
CA HIS A 110 -3.30 10.42 -11.11
C HIS A 110 -3.86 9.04 -11.48
N MET A 111 -4.53 8.38 -10.53
CA MET A 111 -5.15 7.08 -10.78
C MET A 111 -6.30 7.19 -11.78
N ASN A 112 -7.09 8.26 -11.71
CA ASN A 112 -8.12 8.52 -12.70
C ASN A 112 -7.52 8.75 -14.09
N ASP A 113 -6.43 9.49 -14.18
CA ASP A 113 -5.73 9.72 -15.46
C ASP A 113 -5.23 8.40 -16.05
N ILE A 114 -4.70 7.50 -15.23
CA ILE A 114 -4.27 6.16 -15.64
C ILE A 114 -5.46 5.38 -16.23
N LEU A 115 -6.59 5.35 -15.52
CA LEU A 115 -7.77 4.59 -15.96
C LEU A 115 -8.43 5.17 -17.21
N ASN A 116 -8.22 6.45 -17.49
CA ASN A 116 -8.76 7.14 -18.68
C ASN A 116 -7.79 7.13 -19.87
N ASN A 117 -6.59 6.62 -19.70
CA ASN A 117 -5.59 6.57 -20.76
C ASN A 117 -5.68 5.21 -21.49
N PRO A 118 -5.97 5.19 -22.82
CA PRO A 118 -6.13 3.92 -23.55
C PRO A 118 -4.92 3.01 -23.49
N SER A 119 -3.72 3.53 -23.46
CA SER A 119 -2.48 2.73 -23.37
C SER A 119 -2.40 1.99 -22.04
N TRP A 120 -2.71 2.66 -20.93
CA TRP A 120 -2.75 2.04 -19.61
C TRP A 120 -3.87 1.00 -19.52
N VAL A 121 -5.04 1.31 -20.06
CA VAL A 121 -6.18 0.39 -20.09
C VAL A 121 -5.83 -0.88 -20.86
N ASN A 122 -5.21 -0.75 -22.02
CA ASN A 122 -4.77 -1.89 -22.82
C ASN A 122 -3.73 -2.75 -22.11
N PHE A 123 -2.80 -2.10 -21.40
CA PHE A 123 -1.80 -2.79 -20.58
C PHE A 123 -2.48 -3.62 -19.47
N PHE A 124 -3.40 -3.02 -18.73
CA PHE A 124 -4.08 -3.73 -17.64
C PHE A 124 -4.98 -4.86 -18.16
N LYS A 125 -5.67 -4.65 -19.28
CA LYS A 125 -6.48 -5.70 -19.91
C LYS A 125 -5.62 -6.90 -20.31
N ASP A 126 -4.48 -6.64 -20.92
CA ASP A 126 -3.57 -7.70 -21.35
C ASP A 126 -3.02 -8.48 -20.17
N MET A 127 -2.54 -7.75 -19.15
CA MET A 127 -1.87 -8.36 -18.00
C MET A 127 -2.82 -9.08 -17.05
N THR A 128 -4.07 -8.66 -16.97
CA THR A 128 -5.04 -9.23 -16.01
C THR A 128 -6.08 -10.12 -16.66
N GLY A 129 -6.24 -10.03 -17.98
CA GLY A 129 -7.33 -10.70 -18.69
C GLY A 129 -8.72 -10.13 -18.38
N MET A 130 -8.79 -9.02 -17.66
CA MET A 130 -10.05 -8.39 -17.27
C MET A 130 -10.48 -7.35 -18.30
N GLU A 131 -11.79 -7.28 -18.56
CA GLU A 131 -12.35 -6.16 -19.30
C GLU A 131 -12.63 -5.01 -18.35
N ILE A 132 -11.97 -3.89 -18.60
CA ILE A 132 -12.23 -2.66 -17.84
C ILE A 132 -13.28 -1.89 -18.64
N ASN A 133 -14.51 -1.87 -18.13
CA ASN A 133 -15.58 -1.06 -18.73
C ASN A 133 -15.32 0.42 -18.44
N ASN A 134 -14.98 1.12 -19.50
CA ASN A 134 -14.79 2.57 -19.47
C ASN A 134 -16.09 3.32 -19.80
N GLU A 135 -17.24 2.75 -19.43
CA GLU A 135 -18.52 3.43 -19.61
C GLU A 135 -18.71 4.46 -18.50
N ARG A 136 -18.10 5.61 -18.70
CA ARG A 136 -18.49 6.83 -17.99
C ARG A 136 -19.33 7.68 -18.93
N ASN A 137 -20.59 7.64 -18.67
CA ASN A 137 -21.49 8.63 -19.22
C ASN A 137 -21.26 9.98 -18.53
#